data_4c6aacda389e9c7b3f7213d9142ca31d
#
_entry.id   4c6aacda389e9c7b3f7213d9142ca31d
#
_cell.length_a   1.000
_cell.length_b   1.000
_cell.length_c   1.000
_cell.angle_alpha   90.00
_cell.angle_beta   90.00
_cell.angle_gamma   90.00
#
_symmetry.space_group_name_H-M   'P 1'
#
loop_
_entity.id
_entity.type
_entity.pdbx_description
1 polymer ?
#
loop_
_entity_poly.entity_id
_entity_poly.type
_entity_poly.pdbx_seq_one_letter_code
_entity_poly.pdbx_strand_id
1 'polypeptide(L)'
;MGEIGFIFDWMMAKRILTGLKPTGQQLHLGNYFWAVRPFIELQKTEQDSEFFLFLANMHGFTQTHNPDELRANTMTIAKLYMACGVDLQRTLIYNPALIPAHAQLGRVLTCLTIMGTMERMHSYKDALAKGKAGEIWVWTFCYPILMAADILLYDADIIPVGKDQKQHVEYARDIAQKFNAAYGETFKLPEPFIQPQVATIIGIDWRKMSKSYNNYIGLLDNADILLKKVKQIPTDTKTVEEPKNPDECNVYQIVKHLIDAEEDQILREKYLAGGLSYKYAKEYLYEKLSAFLLPLQERFAEISDDEVRQLLQEHSEKVNAIATRKIEEIYQKIWFYL
;
A
#
# COMPACT_ATOMS: atom_id res chain seq x y z
N MET A 1 -9.15 -38.95 0.56
CA MET A 1 -10.28 -38.16 0.00
C MET A 1 -10.31 -36.69 0.48
N GLY A 2 -9.38 -36.26 1.35
CA GLY A 2 -9.34 -34.90 1.89
C GLY A 2 -8.53 -33.87 1.11
N GLU A 3 -7.54 -34.30 0.30
CA GLU A 3 -6.62 -33.37 -0.38
C GLU A 3 -7.11 -32.89 -1.77
N ILE A 4 -8.00 -33.64 -2.41
CA ILE A 4 -8.51 -33.28 -3.74
C ILE A 4 -9.61 -32.19 -3.65
N GLY A 5 -10.37 -32.15 -2.54
CA GLY A 5 -11.39 -31.15 -2.30
C GLY A 5 -10.82 -29.73 -2.09
N PHE A 6 -9.68 -29.63 -1.41
CA PHE A 6 -9.00 -28.35 -1.17
C PHE A 6 -8.42 -27.72 -2.45
N ILE A 7 -8.04 -28.53 -3.43
CA ILE A 7 -7.45 -28.05 -4.70
C ILE A 7 -8.53 -27.49 -5.64
N PHE A 8 -9.78 -27.98 -5.57
CA PHE A 8 -10.87 -27.54 -6.45
C PHE A 8 -11.51 -26.22 -6.02
N ASP A 9 -11.55 -25.93 -4.71
CA ASP A 9 -12.06 -24.66 -4.18
C ASP A 9 -11.12 -23.46 -4.52
N TRP A 10 -9.83 -23.72 -4.66
CA TRP A 10 -8.82 -22.72 -5.03
C TRP A 10 -8.95 -22.19 -6.47
N MET A 11 -9.68 -22.87 -7.36
CA MET A 11 -9.84 -22.44 -8.76
C MET A 11 -10.96 -21.40 -8.96
N MET A 12 -11.81 -21.15 -7.96
CA MET A 12 -12.96 -20.26 -8.06
C MET A 12 -12.83 -18.96 -7.25
N ALA A 13 -11.96 -18.91 -6.24
CA ALA A 13 -11.72 -17.73 -5.43
C ALA A 13 -10.97 -16.64 -6.21
N LYS A 14 -11.44 -15.39 -6.14
CA LYS A 14 -10.70 -14.26 -6.69
C LYS A 14 -9.41 -14.03 -5.91
N ARG A 15 -8.35 -13.65 -6.58
CA ARG A 15 -7.09 -13.25 -5.97
C ARG A 15 -6.92 -11.74 -6.02
N ILE A 16 -6.77 -11.17 -4.84
CA ILE A 16 -6.59 -9.73 -4.65
C ILE A 16 -5.17 -9.52 -4.18
N LEU A 17 -4.38 -8.79 -4.96
CA LEU A 17 -2.96 -8.59 -4.70
C LEU A 17 -2.66 -7.11 -4.56
N THR A 18 -1.98 -6.75 -3.48
CA THR A 18 -1.45 -5.40 -3.26
C THR A 18 -0.05 -5.45 -2.68
N GLY A 19 0.68 -4.37 -2.81
CA GLY A 19 2.02 -4.25 -2.28
C GLY A 19 2.27 -2.90 -1.64
N LEU A 20 3.11 -2.89 -0.62
CA LEU A 20 3.58 -1.67 0.00
C LEU A 20 5.10 -1.63 0.06
N LYS A 21 5.67 -0.49 -0.37
CA LYS A 21 7.10 -0.23 -0.23
C LYS A 21 7.46 -0.03 1.24
N PRO A 22 8.38 -0.79 1.81
CA PRO A 22 8.82 -0.61 3.19
C PRO A 22 9.81 0.56 3.29
N THR A 23 9.30 1.77 3.09
CA THR A 23 10.09 3.00 3.15
C THR A 23 9.76 3.82 4.40
N GLY A 24 10.81 4.17 5.16
CA GLY A 24 10.72 4.90 6.42
C GLY A 24 10.20 4.04 7.59
N GLN A 25 10.45 4.50 8.79
CA GLN A 25 10.35 3.73 10.04
C GLN A 25 8.92 3.33 10.45
N GLN A 26 7.87 3.91 9.87
CA GLN A 26 6.46 3.60 10.20
C GLN A 26 5.51 4.03 9.09
N LEU A 27 4.27 3.55 9.15
CA LEU A 27 3.16 4.10 8.38
C LEU A 27 2.62 5.37 9.05
N HIS A 28 2.06 6.26 8.24
CA HIS A 28 1.32 7.43 8.72
C HIS A 28 -0.17 7.31 8.42
N LEU A 29 -1.00 8.16 9.02
CA LEU A 29 -2.45 8.17 8.83
C LEU A 29 -2.84 8.16 7.34
N GLY A 30 -2.12 8.90 6.50
CA GLY A 30 -2.36 8.89 5.06
C GLY A 30 -2.20 7.49 4.45
N ASN A 31 -1.16 6.72 4.84
CA ASN A 31 -1.00 5.34 4.37
C ASN A 31 -2.11 4.43 4.89
N TYR A 32 -2.50 4.60 6.16
CA TYR A 32 -3.57 3.82 6.76
C TYR A 32 -4.90 4.02 6.01
N PHE A 33 -5.36 5.25 5.90
CA PHE A 33 -6.65 5.54 5.26
C PHE A 33 -6.64 5.27 3.75
N TRP A 34 -5.47 5.33 3.12
CA TRP A 34 -5.36 5.19 1.66
C TRP A 34 -5.11 3.75 1.19
N ALA A 35 -4.42 2.94 1.98
CA ALA A 35 -4.04 1.59 1.60
C ALA A 35 -4.52 0.52 2.59
N VAL A 36 -4.26 0.69 3.90
CA VAL A 36 -4.51 -0.37 4.89
C VAL A 36 -5.99 -0.54 5.16
N ARG A 37 -6.69 0.53 5.54
CA ARG A 37 -8.15 0.49 5.82
C ARG A 37 -8.94 -0.03 4.62
N PRO A 38 -8.74 0.49 3.40
CA PRO A 38 -9.42 -0.03 2.23
C PRO A 38 -9.16 -1.51 1.94
N PHE A 39 -7.95 -1.98 2.20
CA PHE A 39 -7.63 -3.39 2.07
C PHE A 39 -8.42 -4.25 3.09
N ILE A 40 -8.50 -3.80 4.34
CA ILE A 40 -9.30 -4.45 5.39
C ILE A 40 -10.80 -4.42 5.04
N GLU A 41 -11.32 -3.31 4.52
CA GLU A 41 -12.72 -3.22 4.09
C GLU A 41 -13.00 -4.17 2.91
N LEU A 42 -12.06 -4.30 1.98
CA LEU A 42 -12.17 -5.24 0.87
C LEU A 42 -12.20 -6.70 1.36
N GLN A 43 -11.47 -7.03 2.41
CA GLN A 43 -11.55 -8.35 3.06
C GLN A 43 -12.94 -8.66 3.63
N LYS A 44 -13.68 -7.64 4.09
CA LYS A 44 -15.03 -7.81 4.62
C LYS A 44 -16.07 -8.03 3.51
N THR A 45 -15.87 -7.39 2.35
CA THR A 45 -16.80 -7.47 1.21
C THR A 45 -16.54 -8.66 0.29
N GLU A 46 -15.27 -9.03 0.10
CA GLU A 46 -14.84 -10.13 -0.75
C GLU A 46 -14.49 -11.36 0.10
N GLN A 47 -15.53 -11.97 0.71
CA GLN A 47 -15.34 -13.01 1.73
C GLN A 47 -14.71 -14.30 1.18
N ASP A 48 -14.97 -14.64 -0.08
CA ASP A 48 -14.47 -15.84 -0.75
C ASP A 48 -13.14 -15.63 -1.48
N SER A 49 -12.52 -14.45 -1.31
CA SER A 49 -11.28 -14.09 -2.01
C SER A 49 -10.03 -14.40 -1.20
N GLU A 50 -8.95 -14.73 -1.92
CA GLU A 50 -7.59 -14.86 -1.37
C GLU A 50 -6.86 -13.52 -1.48
N PHE A 51 -6.15 -13.15 -0.44
CA PHE A 51 -5.44 -11.89 -0.37
C PHE A 51 -3.93 -12.10 -0.34
N PHE A 52 -3.23 -11.40 -1.23
CA PHE A 52 -1.79 -11.38 -1.32
C PHE A 52 -1.29 -9.97 -1.02
N LEU A 53 -0.47 -9.85 0.02
CA LEU A 53 0.11 -8.58 0.44
C LEU A 53 1.62 -8.71 0.44
N PHE A 54 2.27 -8.14 -0.57
CA PHE A 54 3.72 -8.21 -0.63
C PHE A 54 4.40 -6.97 -0.06
N LEU A 55 5.45 -7.23 0.71
CA LEU A 55 6.34 -6.19 1.20
C LEU A 55 7.35 -5.88 0.10
N ALA A 56 7.11 -4.82 -0.66
CA ALA A 56 7.87 -4.48 -1.87
C ALA A 56 9.31 -4.03 -1.57
N ASN A 57 10.07 -4.86 -0.86
CA ASN A 57 11.44 -4.57 -0.43
C ASN A 57 12.44 -4.52 -1.60
N MET A 58 12.26 -5.33 -2.65
CA MET A 58 13.04 -5.21 -3.88
C MET A 58 12.85 -3.83 -4.53
N HIS A 59 11.61 -3.30 -4.50
CA HIS A 59 11.33 -1.92 -4.89
C HIS A 59 11.82 -0.90 -3.84
N GLY A 60 11.87 -1.26 -2.57
CA GLY A 60 12.41 -0.44 -1.48
C GLY A 60 13.92 -0.21 -1.60
N PHE A 61 14.67 -1.23 -2.08
CA PHE A 61 16.11 -1.15 -2.31
C PHE A 61 16.50 -0.02 -3.29
N THR A 62 15.57 0.44 -4.11
CA THR A 62 15.77 1.61 -4.97
C THR A 62 15.89 2.94 -4.21
N GLN A 63 15.50 2.99 -2.95
CA GLN A 63 15.47 4.22 -2.12
C GLN A 63 16.44 4.17 -0.94
N THR A 64 16.69 3.00 -0.37
CA THR A 64 17.71 2.82 0.67
C THR A 64 18.58 1.62 0.35
N HIS A 65 19.92 1.83 0.45
CA HIS A 65 20.91 0.79 0.30
C HIS A 65 21.48 0.33 1.64
N ASN A 66 20.93 0.82 2.75
CA ASN A 66 21.25 0.37 4.09
C ASN A 66 20.47 -0.91 4.41
N PRO A 67 21.14 -2.07 4.58
CA PRO A 67 20.45 -3.35 4.79
C PRO A 67 19.71 -3.42 6.13
N ASP A 68 20.23 -2.78 7.17
CA ASP A 68 19.61 -2.79 8.49
C ASP A 68 18.34 -1.93 8.50
N GLU A 69 18.38 -0.78 7.83
CA GLU A 69 17.21 0.07 7.64
C GLU A 69 16.13 -0.66 6.83
N LEU A 70 16.49 -1.29 5.72
CA LEU A 70 15.54 -2.04 4.88
C LEU A 70 14.89 -3.19 5.65
N ARG A 71 15.69 -3.92 6.44
CA ARG A 71 15.22 -5.00 7.32
C ARG A 71 14.25 -4.46 8.38
N ALA A 72 14.67 -3.44 9.12
CA ALA A 72 13.85 -2.84 10.18
C ALA A 72 12.51 -2.30 9.61
N ASN A 73 12.56 -1.60 8.49
CA ASN A 73 11.36 -1.09 7.83
C ASN A 73 10.44 -2.23 7.37
N THR A 74 10.97 -3.30 6.80
CA THR A 74 10.20 -4.46 6.35
C THR A 74 9.47 -5.12 7.53
N MET A 75 10.18 -5.34 8.64
CA MET A 75 9.63 -5.92 9.86
C MET A 75 8.54 -5.03 10.47
N THR A 76 8.82 -3.72 10.60
CA THR A 76 7.87 -2.76 11.16
C THR A 76 6.59 -2.68 10.32
N ILE A 77 6.69 -2.68 8.99
CA ILE A 77 5.52 -2.62 8.12
C ILE A 77 4.69 -3.90 8.22
N ALA A 78 5.32 -5.09 8.22
CA ALA A 78 4.60 -6.36 8.44
C ALA A 78 3.83 -6.34 9.76
N LYS A 79 4.52 -5.99 10.84
CA LYS A 79 3.95 -5.87 12.18
C LYS A 79 2.79 -4.87 12.26
N LEU A 80 2.90 -3.74 11.55
CA LEU A 80 1.83 -2.74 11.47
C LEU A 80 0.59 -3.28 10.75
N TYR A 81 0.74 -4.06 9.66
CA TYR A 81 -0.41 -4.68 9.02
C TYR A 81 -1.13 -5.66 9.95
N MET A 82 -0.37 -6.47 10.69
CA MET A 82 -0.92 -7.37 11.72
C MET A 82 -1.67 -6.56 12.79
N ALA A 83 -1.05 -5.51 13.33
CA ALA A 83 -1.64 -4.66 14.37
C ALA A 83 -2.87 -3.88 13.89
N CYS A 84 -2.94 -3.54 12.61
CA CYS A 84 -4.12 -2.90 12.00
C CYS A 84 -5.31 -3.84 11.85
N GLY A 85 -5.14 -5.15 12.06
CA GLY A 85 -6.23 -6.12 12.02
C GLY A 85 -6.50 -6.70 10.63
N VAL A 86 -5.47 -6.85 9.81
CA VAL A 86 -5.55 -7.63 8.58
C VAL A 86 -5.87 -9.09 8.92
N ASP A 87 -6.85 -9.67 8.24
CA ASP A 87 -7.22 -11.08 8.40
C ASP A 87 -6.11 -12.00 7.84
N LEU A 88 -5.30 -12.53 8.73
CA LEU A 88 -4.16 -13.39 8.40
C LEU A 88 -4.56 -14.82 7.98
N GLN A 89 -5.80 -15.23 8.20
CA GLN A 89 -6.28 -16.55 7.74
C GLN A 89 -6.49 -16.57 6.24
N ARG A 90 -6.82 -15.43 5.65
CA ARG A 90 -7.08 -15.25 4.23
C ARG A 90 -6.01 -14.41 3.51
N THR A 91 -5.03 -13.90 4.24
CA THR A 91 -3.99 -13.03 3.68
C THR A 91 -2.62 -13.66 3.81
N LEU A 92 -1.93 -13.81 2.69
CA LEU A 92 -0.52 -14.15 2.66
C LEU A 92 0.30 -12.86 2.64
N ILE A 93 0.91 -12.50 3.78
CA ILE A 93 1.88 -11.39 3.85
C ILE A 93 3.26 -11.97 3.59
N TYR A 94 3.94 -11.53 2.55
CA TYR A 94 5.19 -12.16 2.14
C TYR A 94 6.25 -11.18 1.66
N ASN A 95 7.48 -11.68 1.62
CA ASN A 95 8.66 -10.98 1.16
C ASN A 95 9.07 -11.47 -0.24
N PRO A 96 8.90 -10.67 -1.32
CA PRO A 96 9.28 -11.06 -2.67
C PRO A 96 10.75 -11.45 -2.84
N ALA A 97 11.65 -10.91 -2.01
CA ALA A 97 13.07 -11.28 -2.08
C ALA A 97 13.35 -12.75 -1.70
N LEU A 98 12.42 -13.42 -1.05
CA LEU A 98 12.50 -14.86 -0.74
C LEU A 98 11.95 -15.75 -1.87
N ILE A 99 11.47 -15.16 -2.97
CA ILE A 99 10.76 -15.84 -4.05
C ILE A 99 11.48 -15.54 -5.38
N PRO A 100 12.39 -16.41 -5.83
CA PRO A 100 13.20 -16.18 -7.03
C PRO A 100 12.40 -15.95 -8.32
N ALA A 101 11.19 -16.50 -8.40
CA ALA A 101 10.31 -16.40 -9.56
C ALA A 101 9.98 -14.95 -9.97
N HIS A 102 9.98 -14.00 -9.04
CA HIS A 102 9.81 -12.57 -9.35
C HIS A 102 10.89 -12.06 -10.31
N ALA A 103 12.16 -12.32 -9.99
CA ALA A 103 13.28 -11.91 -10.83
C ALA A 103 13.32 -12.71 -12.13
N GLN A 104 12.98 -14.00 -12.10
CA GLN A 104 12.94 -14.87 -13.27
C GLN A 104 11.87 -14.39 -14.27
N LEU A 105 10.64 -14.14 -13.82
CA LEU A 105 9.60 -13.59 -14.68
C LEU A 105 9.94 -12.16 -15.13
N GLY A 106 10.46 -11.32 -14.26
CA GLY A 106 10.94 -9.99 -14.63
C GLY A 106 11.93 -10.04 -15.78
N ARG A 107 12.86 -11.03 -15.78
CA ARG A 107 13.79 -11.25 -16.91
C ARG A 107 13.07 -11.67 -18.20
N VAL A 108 12.11 -12.58 -18.13
CA VAL A 108 11.30 -12.99 -19.29
C VAL A 108 10.56 -11.77 -19.87
N LEU A 109 9.84 -11.04 -19.03
CA LEU A 109 9.06 -9.86 -19.46
C LEU A 109 9.96 -8.74 -20.03
N THR A 110 11.19 -8.61 -19.56
CA THR A 110 12.18 -7.67 -20.14
C THR A 110 12.44 -7.99 -21.60
N CYS A 111 12.53 -9.27 -21.98
CA CYS A 111 12.75 -9.68 -23.37
C CYS A 111 11.54 -9.39 -24.28
N LEU A 112 10.37 -9.21 -23.72
CA LEU A 112 9.12 -8.92 -24.45
C LEU A 112 8.73 -7.43 -24.42
N THR A 113 9.52 -6.60 -23.74
CA THR A 113 9.25 -5.17 -23.56
C THR A 113 10.14 -4.34 -24.46
N ILE A 114 9.55 -3.49 -25.29
CA ILE A 114 10.28 -2.56 -26.15
C ILE A 114 10.57 -1.24 -25.41
N MET A 115 11.70 -0.61 -25.74
CA MET A 115 12.17 0.66 -25.14
C MET A 115 11.08 1.74 -25.12
N GLY A 116 10.41 1.98 -26.27
CA GLY A 116 9.39 3.01 -26.37
C GLY A 116 8.17 2.83 -25.45
N THR A 117 7.92 1.62 -24.93
CA THR A 117 6.91 1.41 -23.89
C THR A 117 7.39 1.97 -22.56
N MET A 118 8.64 1.69 -22.18
CA MET A 118 9.23 2.19 -20.93
C MET A 118 9.42 3.70 -20.95
N GLU A 119 9.79 4.28 -22.08
CA GLU A 119 9.92 5.74 -22.26
C GLU A 119 8.60 6.50 -22.08
N ARG A 120 7.46 5.84 -22.32
CA ARG A 120 6.12 6.41 -22.10
C ARG A 120 5.62 6.33 -20.67
N MET A 121 6.28 5.56 -19.80
CA MET A 121 5.88 5.42 -18.40
C MET A 121 6.01 6.74 -17.65
N HIS A 122 4.99 7.08 -16.86
CA HIS A 122 4.97 8.32 -16.05
C HIS A 122 6.18 8.42 -15.15
N SER A 123 6.58 7.32 -14.52
CA SER A 123 7.74 7.24 -13.64
C SER A 123 9.05 7.68 -14.31
N TYR A 124 9.27 7.26 -15.56
CA TYR A 124 10.45 7.67 -16.32
C TYR A 124 10.36 9.12 -16.74
N LYS A 125 9.19 9.58 -17.21
CA LYS A 125 8.97 11.00 -17.56
C LYS A 125 9.15 11.92 -16.36
N ASP A 126 8.66 11.53 -15.19
CA ASP A 126 8.85 12.30 -13.95
C ASP A 126 10.31 12.36 -13.52
N ALA A 127 11.05 11.26 -13.71
CA ALA A 127 12.47 11.24 -13.44
C ALA A 127 13.25 12.16 -14.41
N LEU A 128 12.89 12.17 -15.70
CA LEU A 128 13.46 13.08 -16.71
C LEU A 128 13.16 14.55 -16.38
N ALA A 129 11.97 14.85 -15.90
CA ALA A 129 11.58 16.21 -15.52
C ALA A 129 12.34 16.75 -14.29
N LYS A 130 12.82 15.85 -13.42
CA LYS A 130 13.52 16.19 -12.16
C LYS A 130 15.04 16.16 -12.26
N GLY A 131 15.60 15.49 -13.28
CA GLY A 131 17.04 15.29 -13.43
C GLY A 131 17.49 15.21 -14.88
N LYS A 132 18.80 15.01 -15.09
CA LYS A 132 19.36 14.79 -16.42
C LYS A 132 19.20 13.32 -16.81
N ALA A 133 18.94 13.05 -18.09
CA ALA A 133 18.74 11.69 -18.61
C ALA A 133 19.88 10.71 -18.22
N GLY A 134 21.13 11.17 -18.24
CA GLY A 134 22.30 10.36 -17.87
C GLY A 134 22.47 10.08 -16.37
N GLU A 135 21.67 10.71 -15.51
CA GLU A 135 21.70 10.53 -14.05
C GLU A 135 20.55 9.63 -13.56
N ILE A 136 19.67 9.18 -14.47
CA ILE A 136 18.55 8.30 -14.12
C ILE A 136 19.06 6.87 -13.96
N TRP A 137 18.81 6.30 -12.80
CA TRP A 137 19.17 4.92 -12.52
C TRP A 137 18.43 3.94 -13.44
N VAL A 138 19.07 2.89 -13.88
CA VAL A 138 18.49 1.85 -14.73
C VAL A 138 17.23 1.25 -14.10
N TRP A 139 17.19 1.08 -12.79
CA TRP A 139 16.02 0.56 -12.09
C TRP A 139 14.78 1.46 -12.25
N THR A 140 14.92 2.79 -12.33
CA THR A 140 13.81 3.72 -12.56
C THR A 140 13.11 3.44 -13.88
N PHE A 141 13.89 3.00 -14.87
CA PHE A 141 13.38 2.59 -16.17
C PHE A 141 12.76 1.20 -16.16
N CYS A 142 13.35 0.26 -15.41
CA CYS A 142 12.99 -1.17 -15.45
C CYS A 142 11.97 -1.60 -14.38
N TYR A 143 11.76 -0.83 -13.29
CA TYR A 143 10.92 -1.30 -12.20
C TYR A 143 9.46 -1.59 -12.59
N PRO A 144 8.83 -0.96 -13.61
CA PRO A 144 7.49 -1.35 -14.02
C PRO A 144 7.40 -2.79 -14.53
N ILE A 145 8.50 -3.31 -15.08
CA ILE A 145 8.58 -4.71 -15.54
C ILE A 145 8.60 -5.66 -14.34
N LEU A 146 9.35 -5.33 -13.29
CA LEU A 146 9.34 -6.11 -12.06
C LEU A 146 7.97 -6.08 -11.39
N MET A 147 7.31 -4.91 -11.36
CA MET A 147 5.95 -4.80 -10.82
C MET A 147 4.94 -5.63 -11.64
N ALA A 148 5.08 -5.69 -12.96
CA ALA A 148 4.27 -6.58 -13.78
C ALA A 148 4.52 -8.05 -13.42
N ALA A 149 5.77 -8.46 -13.18
CA ALA A 149 6.09 -9.80 -12.69
C ALA A 149 5.47 -10.08 -11.32
N ASP A 150 5.52 -9.13 -10.39
CA ASP A 150 4.92 -9.25 -9.06
C ASP A 150 3.42 -9.52 -9.12
N ILE A 151 2.74 -8.95 -10.13
CA ILE A 151 1.30 -9.11 -10.34
C ILE A 151 0.99 -10.43 -11.05
N LEU A 152 1.68 -10.73 -12.15
CA LEU A 152 1.33 -11.81 -13.05
C LEU A 152 1.69 -13.21 -12.55
N LEU A 153 2.64 -13.32 -11.60
CA LEU A 153 3.02 -14.61 -10.99
C LEU A 153 1.87 -15.29 -10.25
N TYR A 154 0.90 -14.53 -9.79
CA TYR A 154 -0.15 -15.04 -8.90
C TYR A 154 -1.53 -15.12 -9.54
N ASP A 155 -1.63 -14.85 -10.84
CA ASP A 155 -2.92 -14.78 -11.55
C ASP A 155 -3.94 -13.90 -10.80
N ALA A 156 -3.48 -12.75 -10.31
CA ALA A 156 -4.30 -11.84 -9.54
C ALA A 156 -5.43 -11.24 -10.40
N ASP A 157 -6.65 -11.25 -9.85
CA ASP A 157 -7.84 -10.68 -10.50
C ASP A 157 -7.92 -9.18 -10.30
N ILE A 158 -7.68 -8.74 -9.06
CA ILE A 158 -7.91 -7.36 -8.63
C ILE A 158 -6.64 -6.82 -7.99
N ILE A 159 -6.22 -5.65 -8.46
CA ILE A 159 -5.04 -4.94 -7.94
C ILE A 159 -5.49 -3.60 -7.33
N PRO A 160 -5.72 -3.53 -6.00
CA PRO A 160 -5.99 -2.28 -5.31
C PRO A 160 -4.77 -1.35 -5.41
N VAL A 161 -4.93 -0.26 -6.13
CA VAL A 161 -3.85 0.72 -6.36
C VAL A 161 -4.34 2.15 -6.36
N GLY A 162 -3.43 3.08 -6.12
CA GLY A 162 -3.66 4.49 -6.35
C GLY A 162 -3.73 4.86 -7.82
N LYS A 163 -4.31 6.03 -8.11
CA LYS A 163 -4.40 6.55 -9.48
C LYS A 163 -3.05 6.65 -10.18
N ASP A 164 -1.98 6.96 -9.44
CA ASP A 164 -0.60 7.05 -9.93
C ASP A 164 -0.03 5.70 -10.36
N GLN A 165 -0.56 4.58 -9.82
CA GLN A 165 -0.13 3.23 -10.17
C GLN A 165 -0.98 2.57 -11.25
N LYS A 166 -2.08 3.20 -11.69
CA LYS A 166 -2.98 2.64 -12.70
C LYS A 166 -2.23 2.25 -13.98
N GLN A 167 -1.36 3.12 -14.47
CA GLN A 167 -0.57 2.87 -15.68
C GLN A 167 0.32 1.61 -15.57
N HIS A 168 0.83 1.30 -14.37
CA HIS A 168 1.64 0.10 -14.17
C HIS A 168 0.80 -1.18 -14.26
N VAL A 169 -0.44 -1.16 -13.76
CA VAL A 169 -1.36 -2.30 -13.90
C VAL A 169 -1.81 -2.46 -15.35
N GLU A 170 -2.09 -1.36 -16.04
CA GLU A 170 -2.40 -1.38 -17.48
C GLU A 170 -1.22 -1.96 -18.30
N TYR A 171 0.02 -1.59 -17.95
CA TYR A 171 1.20 -2.20 -18.57
C TYR A 171 1.30 -3.71 -18.30
N ALA A 172 1.00 -4.15 -17.07
CA ALA A 172 0.97 -5.57 -16.74
C ALA A 172 -0.07 -6.32 -17.57
N ARG A 173 -1.24 -5.73 -17.80
CA ARG A 173 -2.26 -6.28 -18.71
C ARG A 173 -1.78 -6.38 -20.17
N ASP A 174 -1.19 -5.30 -20.67
CA ASP A 174 -0.70 -5.24 -22.07
C ASP A 174 0.36 -6.31 -22.33
N ILE A 175 1.31 -6.50 -21.40
CA ILE A 175 2.36 -7.50 -21.58
C ILE A 175 1.83 -8.93 -21.41
N ALA A 176 0.86 -9.13 -20.51
CA ALA A 176 0.16 -10.42 -20.38
C ALA A 176 -0.59 -10.79 -21.65
N GLN A 177 -1.32 -9.86 -22.26
CA GLN A 177 -2.00 -10.07 -23.55
C GLN A 177 -1.02 -10.44 -24.67
N LYS A 178 0.11 -9.74 -24.75
CA LYS A 178 1.16 -10.04 -25.75
C LYS A 178 1.74 -11.43 -25.54
N PHE A 179 2.00 -11.81 -24.30
CA PHE A 179 2.50 -13.15 -23.98
C PHE A 179 1.47 -14.22 -24.36
N ASN A 180 0.22 -14.05 -23.93
CA ASN A 180 -0.87 -15.00 -24.24
C ASN A 180 -1.08 -15.16 -25.75
N ALA A 181 -1.01 -14.08 -26.51
CA ALA A 181 -1.13 -14.10 -27.96
C ALA A 181 0.04 -14.86 -28.65
N ALA A 182 1.25 -14.76 -28.09
CA ALA A 182 2.44 -15.38 -28.68
C ALA A 182 2.64 -16.84 -28.28
N TYR A 183 2.29 -17.20 -27.03
CA TYR A 183 2.64 -18.48 -26.40
C TYR A 183 1.41 -19.27 -25.90
N GLY A 184 0.20 -18.77 -26.13
CA GLY A 184 -1.07 -19.33 -25.63
C GLY A 184 -1.44 -18.84 -24.24
N GLU A 185 -2.72 -19.00 -23.89
CA GLU A 185 -3.28 -18.56 -22.61
C GLU A 185 -2.44 -19.05 -21.43
N THR A 186 -1.90 -18.09 -20.68
CA THR A 186 -0.97 -18.32 -19.57
C THR A 186 -1.27 -17.39 -18.41
N PHE A 187 -1.36 -16.08 -18.68
CA PHE A 187 -1.62 -15.08 -17.66
C PHE A 187 -3.08 -14.68 -17.61
N LYS A 188 -3.62 -14.60 -16.41
CA LYS A 188 -4.86 -13.88 -16.13
C LYS A 188 -4.62 -12.37 -16.29
N LEU A 189 -5.62 -11.65 -16.78
CA LEU A 189 -5.49 -10.21 -17.00
C LEU A 189 -5.93 -9.46 -15.74
N PRO A 190 -5.01 -8.82 -14.99
CA PRO A 190 -5.35 -8.15 -13.75
C PRO A 190 -6.18 -6.88 -13.97
N GLU A 191 -7.16 -6.61 -13.10
CA GLU A 191 -7.96 -5.38 -13.13
C GLU A 191 -7.50 -4.39 -12.06
N PRO A 192 -7.19 -3.13 -12.43
CA PRO A 192 -6.87 -2.12 -11.44
C PRO A 192 -8.13 -1.72 -10.67
N PHE A 193 -8.10 -1.87 -9.37
CA PHE A 193 -9.16 -1.38 -8.49
C PHE A 193 -8.73 -0.05 -7.89
N ILE A 194 -9.27 1.02 -8.46
CA ILE A 194 -9.05 2.38 -7.94
C ILE A 194 -10.24 2.70 -7.06
N GLN A 195 -10.01 2.77 -5.77
CA GLN A 195 -11.07 3.13 -4.85
C GLN A 195 -11.64 4.52 -5.16
N PRO A 196 -12.97 4.67 -5.11
CA PRO A 196 -13.59 5.99 -5.19
C PRO A 196 -12.98 6.86 -4.08
N GLN A 197 -12.32 7.90 -4.47
CA GLN A 197 -11.76 9.01 -3.72
C GLN A 197 -11.75 8.86 -2.19
N VAL A 198 -10.77 8.16 -1.64
CA VAL A 198 -10.30 8.59 -0.32
C VAL A 198 -9.64 9.95 -0.57
N ALA A 199 -10.26 11.00 -0.06
CA ALA A 199 -9.74 12.35 -0.18
C ALA A 199 -8.28 12.37 0.25
N THR A 200 -7.44 13.12 -0.45
CA THR A 200 -6.02 13.24 -0.08
C THR A 200 -5.92 13.65 1.38
N ILE A 201 -5.38 12.78 2.23
CA ILE A 201 -5.17 13.11 3.63
C ILE A 201 -4.12 14.22 3.68
N ILE A 202 -4.54 15.35 4.22
CA ILE A 202 -3.64 16.50 4.40
C ILE A 202 -2.78 16.30 5.64
N GLY A 203 -1.53 16.77 5.55
CA GLY A 203 -0.60 16.80 6.67
C GLY A 203 -0.90 17.97 7.62
N ILE A 204 -0.08 18.09 8.64
CA ILE A 204 -0.23 19.18 9.64
C ILE A 204 -0.02 20.59 9.06
N ASP A 205 0.44 20.71 7.82
CA ASP A 205 0.81 21.94 7.12
C ASP A 205 -0.02 22.21 5.83
N TRP A 206 -1.19 21.62 5.71
CA TRP A 206 -2.09 21.70 4.55
C TRP A 206 -1.65 20.98 3.26
N ARG A 207 -0.38 20.67 3.11
CA ARG A 207 0.09 19.86 1.99
C ARG A 207 -0.35 18.41 2.15
N LYS A 208 -0.31 17.63 1.08
CA LYS A 208 -0.50 16.18 1.16
C LYS A 208 0.41 15.59 2.24
N MET A 209 -0.14 14.75 3.12
CA MET A 209 0.63 14.07 4.17
C MET A 209 1.73 13.21 3.55
N SER A 210 2.97 13.46 3.96
CA SER A 210 4.15 12.78 3.43
C SER A 210 5.31 12.80 4.40
N LYS A 211 6.05 11.70 4.48
CA LYS A 211 7.30 11.62 5.24
C LYS A 211 8.34 12.62 4.71
N SER A 212 8.42 12.82 3.40
CA SER A 212 9.35 13.74 2.76
C SER A 212 9.14 15.20 3.15
N TYR A 213 7.93 15.57 3.57
CA TYR A 213 7.63 16.93 4.05
C TYR A 213 7.67 17.04 5.56
N ASN A 214 7.91 15.92 6.27
CA ASN A 214 7.86 15.86 7.74
C ASN A 214 6.55 16.45 8.34
N ASN A 215 5.44 16.32 7.61
CA ASN A 215 4.12 16.87 7.95
C ASN A 215 3.09 15.80 8.31
N TYR A 216 3.54 14.61 8.67
CA TYR A 216 2.69 13.45 8.89
C TYR A 216 2.43 13.18 10.39
N ILE A 217 1.30 12.50 10.65
CA ILE A 217 1.00 11.86 11.93
C ILE A 217 1.27 10.36 11.73
N GLY A 218 2.25 9.83 12.47
CA GLY A 218 2.64 8.42 12.41
C GLY A 218 1.71 7.53 13.23
N LEU A 219 1.54 6.28 12.81
CA LEU A 219 0.72 5.32 13.56
C LEU A 219 1.36 4.92 14.90
N LEU A 220 2.68 5.06 15.02
CA LEU A 220 3.45 4.77 16.24
C LEU A 220 3.91 6.04 16.96
N ASP A 221 3.35 7.21 16.64
CA ASP A 221 3.63 8.44 17.38
C ASP A 221 3.11 8.30 18.82
N ASN A 222 3.99 8.44 19.81
CA ASN A 222 3.57 8.43 21.21
C ASN A 222 2.76 9.69 21.57
N ALA A 223 2.17 9.71 22.76
CA ALA A 223 1.29 10.78 23.22
C ALA A 223 1.94 12.18 23.14
N ASP A 224 3.23 12.30 23.51
CA ASP A 224 3.94 13.58 23.49
C ASP A 224 4.18 14.09 22.07
N ILE A 225 4.62 13.21 21.18
CA ILE A 225 4.84 13.52 19.77
C ILE A 225 3.50 13.91 19.11
N LEU A 226 2.44 13.14 19.39
CA LEU A 226 1.11 13.38 18.85
C LEU A 226 0.58 14.74 19.31
N LEU A 227 0.66 15.03 20.62
CA LEU A 227 0.24 16.31 21.18
C LEU A 227 1.01 17.49 20.57
N LYS A 228 2.33 17.33 20.40
CA LYS A 228 3.17 18.36 19.77
C LYS A 228 2.73 18.61 18.33
N LYS A 229 2.51 17.55 17.54
CA LYS A 229 2.05 17.65 16.13
C LYS A 229 0.69 18.33 16.04
N VAL A 230 -0.28 17.94 16.87
CA VAL A 230 -1.61 18.54 16.90
C VAL A 230 -1.55 20.03 17.24
N LYS A 231 -0.73 20.41 18.24
CA LYS A 231 -0.53 21.84 18.59
C LYS A 231 0.06 22.66 17.45
N GLN A 232 0.93 22.06 16.62
CA GLN A 232 1.58 22.72 15.49
C GLN A 232 0.68 22.94 14.28
N ILE A 233 -0.50 22.30 14.21
CA ILE A 233 -1.42 22.51 13.08
C ILE A 233 -1.81 24.00 13.03
N PRO A 234 -1.55 24.69 11.91
CA PRO A 234 -1.91 26.09 11.79
C PRO A 234 -3.43 26.26 11.72
N THR A 235 -3.91 27.35 12.29
CA THR A 235 -5.30 27.79 12.24
C THR A 235 -5.33 29.27 11.79
N ASP A 236 -6.47 29.71 11.30
CA ASP A 236 -6.67 31.13 11.03
C ASP A 236 -6.72 31.98 12.32
N THR A 237 -6.97 33.27 12.17
CA THR A 237 -6.99 34.25 13.26
C THR A 237 -8.39 34.56 13.80
N LYS A 238 -9.42 33.80 13.39
CA LYS A 238 -10.80 34.02 13.83
C LYS A 238 -10.96 33.81 15.32
N THR A 239 -11.77 34.69 15.93
CA THR A 239 -12.11 34.62 17.35
C THR A 239 -13.03 33.42 17.65
N VAL A 240 -13.32 33.18 18.92
CA VAL A 240 -14.20 32.07 19.33
C VAL A 240 -15.61 32.28 18.78
N GLU A 241 -16.11 33.51 18.80
CA GLU A 241 -17.47 33.90 18.41
C GLU A 241 -17.71 33.80 16.91
N GLU A 242 -16.65 33.95 16.12
CA GLU A 242 -16.78 33.97 14.65
C GLU A 242 -17.02 32.54 14.09
N PRO A 243 -17.96 32.40 13.11
CA PRO A 243 -18.12 31.17 12.37
C PRO A 243 -16.83 30.76 11.62
N LYS A 244 -16.54 29.49 11.63
CA LYS A 244 -15.34 28.91 11.00
C LYS A 244 -15.73 28.00 9.85
N ASN A 245 -14.99 28.08 8.74
CA ASN A 245 -15.20 27.18 7.63
C ASN A 245 -14.49 25.83 7.89
N PRO A 246 -15.21 24.72 8.08
CA PRO A 246 -14.60 23.41 8.30
C PRO A 246 -13.78 22.95 7.09
N ASP A 247 -14.18 23.34 5.87
CA ASP A 247 -13.47 22.92 4.65
C ASP A 247 -12.11 23.63 4.48
N GLU A 248 -11.90 24.74 5.20
CA GLU A 248 -10.64 25.50 5.26
C GLU A 248 -9.90 25.31 6.59
N CYS A 249 -10.33 24.39 7.45
CA CYS A 249 -9.70 24.12 8.72
C CYS A 249 -8.97 22.79 8.70
N ASN A 250 -7.62 22.82 8.80
CA ASN A 250 -6.79 21.62 8.75
C ASN A 250 -7.09 20.62 9.88
N VAL A 251 -7.42 21.14 11.07
CA VAL A 251 -7.82 20.31 12.22
C VAL A 251 -9.07 19.51 11.87
N TYR A 252 -10.08 20.16 11.27
CA TYR A 252 -11.30 19.48 10.85
C TYR A 252 -11.04 18.47 9.72
N GLN A 253 -10.23 18.84 8.73
CA GLN A 253 -9.92 17.97 7.59
C GLN A 253 -9.20 16.69 8.00
N ILE A 254 -8.50 16.67 9.14
CA ILE A 254 -7.88 15.47 9.69
C ILE A 254 -8.91 14.67 10.51
N VAL A 255 -9.65 15.32 11.41
CA VAL A 255 -10.56 14.62 12.34
C VAL A 255 -11.73 13.94 11.66
N LYS A 256 -12.25 14.49 10.56
CA LYS A 256 -13.36 13.90 9.80
C LYS A 256 -13.12 12.46 9.32
N HIS A 257 -11.86 12.03 9.23
CA HIS A 257 -11.51 10.66 8.88
C HIS A 257 -11.55 9.67 10.05
N LEU A 258 -11.69 10.20 11.29
CA LEU A 258 -11.63 9.47 12.56
C LEU A 258 -13.00 9.37 13.24
N ILE A 259 -14.00 10.04 12.72
CA ILE A 259 -15.35 10.14 13.28
C ILE A 259 -16.38 9.57 12.28
N ASP A 260 -17.55 9.19 12.79
CA ASP A 260 -18.65 8.74 11.94
C ASP A 260 -19.43 9.92 11.32
N ALA A 261 -20.43 9.61 10.50
CA ALA A 261 -21.18 10.62 9.77
C ALA A 261 -22.03 11.51 10.69
N GLU A 262 -22.51 11.00 11.81
CA GLU A 262 -23.31 11.76 12.79
C GLU A 262 -22.40 12.73 13.57
N GLU A 263 -21.28 12.26 14.07
CA GLU A 263 -20.28 13.10 14.72
C GLU A 263 -19.73 14.18 13.75
N ASP A 264 -19.51 13.83 12.47
CA ASP A 264 -19.04 14.78 11.44
C ASP A 264 -20.06 15.91 11.23
N GLN A 265 -21.34 15.57 11.10
CA GLN A 265 -22.40 16.56 10.95
C GLN A 265 -22.46 17.50 12.18
N ILE A 266 -22.46 16.96 13.38
CA ILE A 266 -22.50 17.76 14.62
C ILE A 266 -21.27 18.68 14.70
N LEU A 267 -20.10 18.17 14.41
CA LEU A 267 -18.87 18.95 14.44
C LEU A 267 -18.88 20.08 13.40
N ARG A 268 -19.35 19.77 12.18
CA ARG A 268 -19.50 20.75 11.09
C ARG A 268 -20.44 21.87 11.48
N GLU A 269 -21.58 21.56 12.05
CA GLU A 269 -22.55 22.56 12.53
C GLU A 269 -21.92 23.46 13.61
N LYS A 270 -21.14 22.90 14.57
CA LYS A 270 -20.42 23.69 15.56
C LYS A 270 -19.41 24.65 14.95
N TYR A 271 -18.68 24.24 13.90
CA TYR A 271 -17.76 25.12 13.18
C TYR A 271 -18.49 26.31 12.55
N LEU A 272 -19.64 26.07 11.92
CA LEU A 272 -20.42 27.07 11.19
C LEU A 272 -21.22 28.00 12.11
N ALA A 273 -21.64 27.54 13.28
CA ALA A 273 -22.43 28.34 14.21
C ALA A 273 -21.63 29.44 14.95
N GLY A 274 -20.31 29.31 15.03
CA GLY A 274 -19.49 30.11 15.95
C GLY A 274 -19.50 29.55 17.37
N GLY A 275 -18.71 30.15 18.26
CA GLY A 275 -18.57 29.68 19.64
C GLY A 275 -17.55 28.57 19.85
N LEU A 276 -16.93 28.05 18.77
CA LEU A 276 -15.92 26.99 18.81
C LEU A 276 -14.51 27.58 18.87
N SER A 277 -13.73 27.25 19.93
CA SER A 277 -12.33 27.64 19.98
C SER A 277 -11.43 26.64 19.24
N TYR A 278 -10.35 27.11 18.63
CA TYR A 278 -9.34 26.23 18.03
C TYR A 278 -8.62 25.36 19.06
N LYS A 279 -8.57 25.80 20.31
CA LYS A 279 -8.09 24.96 21.41
C LYS A 279 -8.96 23.73 21.57
N TYR A 280 -10.28 23.90 21.67
CA TYR A 280 -11.23 22.78 21.72
C TYR A 280 -11.13 21.87 20.49
N ALA A 281 -11.06 22.44 19.29
CA ALA A 281 -10.94 21.65 18.06
C ALA A 281 -9.67 20.77 18.06
N LYS A 282 -8.54 21.30 18.52
CA LYS A 282 -7.28 20.56 18.63
C LYS A 282 -7.33 19.50 19.74
N GLU A 283 -7.94 19.80 20.88
CA GLU A 283 -8.14 18.84 21.96
C GLU A 283 -9.04 17.68 21.49
N TYR A 284 -10.12 17.97 20.78
CA TYR A 284 -11.00 16.97 20.19
C TYR A 284 -10.26 16.11 19.16
N LEU A 285 -9.48 16.71 18.25
CA LEU A 285 -8.64 15.96 17.31
C LEU A 285 -7.66 15.05 18.04
N TYR A 286 -6.98 15.55 19.09
CA TYR A 286 -6.05 14.76 19.88
C TYR A 286 -6.73 13.56 20.55
N GLU A 287 -7.92 13.75 21.12
CA GLU A 287 -8.74 12.69 21.71
C GLU A 287 -9.08 11.60 20.69
N LYS A 288 -9.61 11.99 19.51
CA LYS A 288 -9.97 11.04 18.46
C LYS A 288 -8.75 10.29 17.88
N LEU A 289 -7.63 11.00 17.70
CA LEU A 289 -6.37 10.38 17.29
C LEU A 289 -5.87 9.38 18.36
N SER A 290 -5.90 9.75 19.63
CA SER A 290 -5.47 8.88 20.73
C SER A 290 -6.35 7.63 20.82
N ALA A 291 -7.67 7.80 20.75
CA ALA A 291 -8.62 6.67 20.75
C ALA A 291 -8.41 5.72 19.57
N PHE A 292 -7.99 6.24 18.40
CA PHE A 292 -7.68 5.43 17.23
C PHE A 292 -6.33 4.73 17.33
N LEU A 293 -5.28 5.46 17.77
CA LEU A 293 -3.90 4.98 17.74
C LEU A 293 -3.58 4.03 18.90
N LEU A 294 -4.11 4.28 20.10
CA LEU A 294 -3.74 3.52 21.30
C LEU A 294 -4.00 2.00 21.15
N PRO A 295 -5.19 1.53 20.74
CA PRO A 295 -5.45 0.10 20.58
C PRO A 295 -4.56 -0.55 19.50
N LEU A 296 -4.19 0.22 18.46
CA LEU A 296 -3.27 -0.24 17.42
C LEU A 296 -1.85 -0.38 17.98
N GLN A 297 -1.39 0.60 18.76
CA GLN A 297 -0.05 0.59 19.37
C GLN A 297 0.08 -0.52 20.42
N GLU A 298 -0.97 -0.79 21.20
CA GLU A 298 -1.03 -1.91 22.14
C GLU A 298 -0.85 -3.23 21.41
N ARG A 299 -1.66 -3.51 20.38
CA ARG A 299 -1.49 -4.72 19.54
C ARG A 299 -0.11 -4.79 18.88
N PHE A 300 0.40 -3.66 18.39
CA PHE A 300 1.75 -3.61 17.82
C PHE A 300 2.81 -3.99 18.85
N ALA A 301 2.69 -3.56 20.09
CA ALA A 301 3.63 -3.89 21.15
C ALA A 301 3.57 -5.37 21.56
N GLU A 302 2.40 -5.99 21.50
CA GLU A 302 2.20 -7.42 21.83
C GLU A 302 2.81 -8.38 20.80
N ILE A 303 2.84 -8.00 19.51
CA ILE A 303 3.40 -8.83 18.46
C ILE A 303 4.93 -8.86 18.59
N SER A 304 5.52 -10.03 18.72
CA SER A 304 6.97 -10.20 18.77
C SER A 304 7.60 -10.17 17.37
N ASP A 305 8.89 -9.83 17.30
CA ASP A 305 9.64 -9.90 16.04
C ASP A 305 9.80 -11.34 15.52
N ASP A 306 9.86 -12.32 16.41
CA ASP A 306 9.94 -13.73 16.04
C ASP A 306 8.65 -14.21 15.40
N GLU A 307 7.51 -13.80 15.93
CA GLU A 307 6.18 -14.06 15.35
C GLU A 307 6.06 -13.49 13.94
N VAL A 308 6.55 -12.25 13.72
CA VAL A 308 6.58 -11.64 12.38
C VAL A 308 7.50 -12.41 11.43
N ARG A 309 8.69 -12.83 11.89
CA ARG A 309 9.63 -13.63 11.07
C ARG A 309 9.03 -14.97 10.68
N GLN A 310 8.42 -15.67 11.63
CA GLN A 310 7.77 -16.96 11.39
C GLN A 310 6.64 -16.80 10.36
N LEU A 311 5.75 -15.83 10.56
CA LEU A 311 4.67 -15.55 9.62
C LEU A 311 5.19 -15.25 8.21
N LEU A 312 6.19 -14.37 8.09
CA LEU A 312 6.77 -14.03 6.78
C LEU A 312 7.43 -15.24 6.11
N GLN A 313 8.08 -16.10 6.89
CA GLN A 313 8.70 -17.33 6.37
C GLN A 313 7.63 -18.29 5.85
N GLU A 314 6.66 -18.65 6.69
CA GLU A 314 5.58 -19.57 6.33
C GLU A 314 4.76 -19.09 5.13
N HIS A 315 4.42 -17.81 5.11
CA HIS A 315 3.67 -17.22 3.99
C HIS A 315 4.51 -17.15 2.72
N SER A 316 5.79 -16.79 2.82
CA SER A 316 6.67 -16.78 1.65
C SER A 316 6.88 -18.18 1.07
N GLU A 317 6.94 -19.23 1.88
CA GLU A 317 7.02 -20.61 1.41
C GLU A 317 5.76 -21.03 0.63
N LYS A 318 4.56 -20.72 1.15
CA LYS A 318 3.29 -20.97 0.46
C LYS A 318 3.22 -20.21 -0.87
N VAL A 319 3.57 -18.93 -0.86
CA VAL A 319 3.56 -18.08 -2.06
C VAL A 319 4.62 -18.53 -3.06
N ASN A 320 5.80 -18.94 -2.60
CA ASN A 320 6.86 -19.48 -3.47
C ASN A 320 6.41 -20.75 -4.20
N ALA A 321 5.64 -21.61 -3.56
CA ALA A 321 5.10 -22.82 -4.22
C ALA A 321 4.13 -22.47 -5.38
N ILE A 322 3.34 -21.40 -5.22
CA ILE A 322 2.46 -20.87 -6.26
C ILE A 322 3.30 -20.28 -7.41
N ALA A 323 4.24 -19.41 -7.08
CA ALA A 323 5.11 -18.72 -8.01
C ALA A 323 6.00 -19.69 -8.81
N THR A 324 6.51 -20.75 -8.17
CA THR A 324 7.32 -21.80 -8.82
C THR A 324 6.52 -22.53 -9.88
N ARG A 325 5.30 -22.95 -9.56
CA ARG A 325 4.43 -23.60 -10.56
C ARG A 325 4.15 -22.70 -11.75
N LYS A 326 3.92 -21.41 -11.50
CA LYS A 326 3.65 -20.43 -12.56
C LYS A 326 4.86 -20.19 -13.45
N ILE A 327 6.05 -20.04 -12.88
CA ILE A 327 7.26 -19.83 -13.69
C ILE A 327 7.64 -21.09 -14.47
N GLU A 328 7.40 -22.29 -13.94
CA GLU A 328 7.59 -23.54 -14.67
C GLU A 328 6.64 -23.64 -15.87
N GLU A 329 5.34 -23.32 -15.70
CA GLU A 329 4.38 -23.24 -16.80
C GLU A 329 4.88 -22.27 -17.90
N ILE A 330 5.35 -21.09 -17.51
CA ILE A 330 5.88 -20.08 -18.43
C ILE A 330 7.10 -20.63 -19.17
N TYR A 331 8.05 -21.24 -18.46
CA TYR A 331 9.27 -21.78 -19.06
C TYR A 331 8.99 -22.93 -20.05
N GLN A 332 7.99 -23.78 -19.76
CA GLN A 332 7.55 -24.79 -20.72
C GLN A 332 7.02 -24.17 -22.01
N LYS A 333 6.22 -23.11 -21.90
CA LYS A 333 5.62 -22.45 -23.08
C LYS A 333 6.65 -21.70 -23.94
N ILE A 334 7.70 -21.14 -23.34
CA ILE A 334 8.79 -20.46 -24.08
C ILE A 334 10.00 -21.36 -24.35
N TRP A 335 9.88 -22.66 -24.07
CA TRP A 335 10.91 -23.66 -24.39
C TRP A 335 12.23 -23.48 -23.60
N PHE A 336 12.16 -23.08 -22.35
CA PHE A 336 13.34 -23.05 -21.47
C PHE A 336 13.58 -24.36 -20.71
N TYR A 337 12.59 -25.27 -20.74
CA TYR A 337 12.75 -26.67 -20.29
C TYR A 337 12.65 -27.62 -21.48
N LEU A 338 13.47 -28.66 -21.49
CA LEU A 338 13.45 -29.76 -22.44
C LEU A 338 12.42 -30.82 -22.00
#